data_3ee33c7b7f5cd524a1dd206fe769beb9
#
_entry.id   3ee33c7b7f5cd524a1dd206fe769beb9
#
_cell.length_a   1.000
_cell.length_b   1.000
_cell.length_c   1.000
_cell.angle_alpha   90.00
_cell.angle_beta   90.00
_cell.angle_gamma   90.00
#
_symmetry.space_group_name_H-M   'P 1'
#
loop_
_entity.id
_entity.type
_entity.pdbx_description
1 polymer ?
#
loop_
_entity_poly.entity_id
_entity_poly.type
_entity_poly.pdbx_seq_one_letter_code
_entity_poly.pdbx_strand_id
1 'polypeptide(L)'
;MYELSNTVVTDMVSFEAFRAVDGTPVYLQIINFIKRGAIAGTIQDGDELPSRRVLSALLGINPNTVQKAFHILEEEHLMESRTGAKSCMTLPPDILDALRREVLSDELCTMARTLRQLGISKEEALRLIEQAWKEEEG
;
A
#
# COMPACT_ATOMS: atom_id res chain seq x y z
N MET A 1 -31.62 1.24 5.16
CA MET A 1 -31.27 1.23 5.35
C MET A 1 -30.70 1.04 5.57
N TYR A 2 -30.43 1.13 5.59
CA TYR A 2 -29.82 1.06 5.89
C TYR A 2 -28.97 1.02 6.25
N GLU A 3 -28.84 1.13 6.15
CA GLU A 3 -28.19 1.30 6.66
C GLU A 3 -27.53 0.99 7.11
N LEU A 4 -27.55 0.62 7.11
CA LEU A 4 -26.98 0.38 7.56
C LEU A 4 -26.18 0.11 7.47
N SER A 5 -26.18 0.15 7.06
CA SER A 5 -25.50 0.08 6.87
C SER A 5 -24.55 0.30 6.76
N ASN A 6 -24.32 0.20 6.40
CA ASN A 6 -23.34 0.63 6.37
C ASN A 6 -22.46 0.91 7.09
N THR A 7 -22.40 1.07 7.13
CA THR A 7 -21.79 1.52 8.13
C THR A 7 -20.94 0.65 8.86
N VAL A 8 -21.36 -0.03 9.43
CA VAL A 8 -20.69 -0.84 10.27
C VAL A 8 -19.90 -1.87 9.66
N VAL A 9 -19.99 -1.96 8.44
CA VAL A 9 -19.35 -3.03 7.71
C VAL A 9 -17.93 -2.68 7.42
N THR A 10 -17.03 -3.52 7.87
CA THR A 10 -15.63 -3.42 7.53
C THR A 10 -15.46 -3.92 6.12
N ASP A 11 -14.89 -3.12 5.28
CA ASP A 11 -14.66 -3.52 3.91
C ASP A 11 -13.49 -4.48 3.81
N MET A 12 -13.57 -5.36 2.82
CA MET A 12 -12.48 -6.25 2.49
C MET A 12 -11.51 -5.51 1.57
N VAL A 13 -10.23 -5.59 1.87
CA VAL A 13 -9.20 -5.00 1.01
C VAL A 13 -9.26 -5.63 -0.38
N SER A 14 -9.37 -4.81 -1.41
CA SER A 14 -9.43 -5.28 -2.79
C SER A 14 -8.04 -5.31 -3.42
N PHE A 15 -7.73 -6.41 -4.08
CA PHE A 15 -6.48 -6.55 -4.82
C PHE A 15 -6.70 -6.48 -6.33
N GLU A 16 -7.85 -5.96 -6.76
CA GLU A 16 -8.17 -5.85 -8.18
C GLU A 16 -7.15 -5.06 -8.97
N ALA A 17 -6.62 -4.00 -8.37
CA ALA A 17 -5.64 -3.16 -9.04
C ALA A 17 -4.20 -3.68 -8.91
N PHE A 18 -4.00 -4.74 -8.17
CA PHE A 18 -2.66 -5.29 -7.98
C PHE A 18 -2.16 -5.95 -9.26
N ARG A 19 -0.96 -5.60 -9.67
CA ARG A 19 -0.29 -6.23 -10.81
C ARG A 19 1.16 -6.48 -10.43
N ALA A 20 1.55 -7.74 -10.41
CA ALA A 20 2.93 -8.10 -10.14
C ALA A 20 3.79 -7.78 -11.37
N VAL A 21 4.98 -7.27 -11.13
CA VAL A 21 5.93 -6.96 -12.20
C VAL A 21 7.22 -7.73 -11.94
N ASP A 22 8.02 -7.91 -13.00
CA ASP A 22 9.29 -8.61 -12.87
C ASP A 22 10.34 -7.71 -12.20
N GLY A 23 11.32 -8.34 -11.56
CA GLY A 23 12.47 -7.64 -11.03
C GLY A 23 12.41 -7.31 -9.55
N THR A 24 11.26 -7.49 -8.93
CA THR A 24 11.09 -7.25 -7.49
C THR A 24 10.36 -8.44 -6.88
N PRO A 25 10.79 -8.92 -5.70
CA PRO A 25 10.08 -10.03 -5.06
C PRO A 25 8.59 -9.71 -4.86
N VAL A 26 7.74 -10.68 -5.15
CA VAL A 26 6.29 -10.46 -5.09
C VAL A 26 5.83 -10.09 -3.69
N TYR A 27 6.43 -10.66 -2.65
CA TYR A 27 6.00 -10.32 -1.28
C TYR A 27 6.21 -8.83 -0.98
N LEU A 28 7.27 -8.23 -1.51
CA LEU A 28 7.51 -6.78 -1.34
C LEU A 28 6.47 -5.97 -2.10
N GLN A 29 6.06 -6.45 -3.26
CA GLN A 29 5.03 -5.78 -4.05
C GLN A 29 3.69 -5.79 -3.33
N ILE A 30 3.36 -6.89 -2.66
CA ILE A 30 2.14 -6.99 -1.87
C ILE A 30 2.18 -5.99 -0.70
N ILE A 31 3.30 -5.96 0.02
CA ILE A 31 3.50 -5.03 1.14
C ILE A 31 3.34 -3.59 0.67
N ASN A 32 3.99 -3.24 -0.42
CA ASN A 32 3.93 -1.87 -0.96
C ASN A 32 2.54 -1.51 -1.43
N PHE A 33 1.82 -2.44 -2.04
CA PHE A 33 0.44 -2.22 -2.47
C PHE A 33 -0.44 -1.87 -1.27
N ILE A 34 -0.31 -2.62 -0.19
CA ILE A 34 -1.09 -2.39 1.02
C ILE A 34 -0.70 -1.06 1.68
N LYS A 35 0.59 -0.77 1.79
CA LYS A 35 1.06 0.48 2.39
C LYS A 35 0.58 1.70 1.59
N ARG A 36 0.68 1.63 0.28
CA ARG A 36 0.23 2.73 -0.59
C ARG A 36 -1.28 2.93 -0.50
N GLY A 37 -2.03 1.84 -0.45
CA GLY A 37 -3.48 1.92 -0.27
C GLY A 37 -3.87 2.55 1.06
N ALA A 38 -3.11 2.24 2.12
CA ALA A 38 -3.35 2.83 3.43
C ALA A 38 -3.13 4.35 3.40
N ILE A 39 -2.03 4.77 2.78
CA ILE A 39 -1.70 6.20 2.68
C ILE A 39 -2.72 6.94 1.81
N ALA A 40 -3.12 6.32 0.71
CA ALA A 40 -4.10 6.92 -0.21
C ALA A 40 -5.53 6.93 0.33
N GLY A 41 -5.79 6.14 1.39
CA GLY A 41 -7.11 6.08 1.98
C GLY A 41 -8.03 5.04 1.39
N THR A 42 -7.57 4.26 0.42
CA THR A 42 -8.38 3.18 -0.16
C THR A 42 -8.41 1.96 0.75
N ILE A 43 -7.42 1.85 1.63
CA ILE A 43 -7.37 0.83 2.68
C ILE A 43 -7.42 1.57 4.01
N GLN A 44 -8.37 1.22 4.85
CA GLN A 44 -8.62 1.95 6.08
C GLN A 44 -8.42 1.08 7.32
N ASP A 45 -8.30 1.75 8.45
CA ASP A 45 -8.19 1.07 9.73
C ASP A 45 -9.38 0.12 9.90
N GLY A 46 -9.09 -1.10 10.30
CA GLY A 46 -10.12 -2.11 10.50
C GLY A 46 -10.52 -2.90 9.28
N ASP A 47 -10.08 -2.49 8.09
CA ASP A 47 -10.42 -3.24 6.88
C ASP A 47 -9.88 -4.66 6.97
N GLU A 48 -10.67 -5.60 6.50
CA GLU A 48 -10.34 -7.01 6.55
C GLU A 48 -9.53 -7.42 5.33
N LEU A 49 -8.52 -8.25 5.54
CA LEU A 49 -7.71 -8.78 4.44
C LEU A 49 -8.23 -10.15 4.04
N PRO A 50 -8.17 -10.50 2.75
CA PRO A 50 -8.48 -11.88 2.35
C PRO A 50 -7.56 -12.85 3.07
N SER A 51 -8.02 -14.06 3.31
CA SER A 51 -7.17 -15.07 3.92
C SER A 51 -5.97 -15.34 3.01
N ARG A 52 -4.91 -15.85 3.59
CA ARG A 52 -3.69 -16.16 2.84
C ARG A 52 -3.98 -17.09 1.67
N ARG A 53 -4.81 -18.09 1.90
CA ARG A 53 -5.17 -19.06 0.88
C ARG A 53 -5.99 -18.42 -0.24
N VAL A 54 -6.96 -17.59 0.12
CA VAL A 54 -7.79 -16.91 -0.85
C VAL A 54 -6.96 -15.96 -1.70
N LEU A 55 -6.10 -15.18 -1.05
CA LEU A 55 -5.26 -14.22 -1.77
C LEU A 55 -4.28 -14.94 -2.69
N SER A 56 -3.68 -16.02 -2.22
CA SER A 56 -2.79 -16.83 -3.03
C SER A 56 -3.50 -17.33 -4.29
N ALA A 57 -4.73 -17.79 -4.15
CA ALA A 57 -5.51 -18.26 -5.29
C ALA A 57 -5.88 -17.12 -6.23
N LEU A 58 -6.30 -15.98 -5.68
CA LEU A 58 -6.67 -14.82 -6.48
C LEU A 58 -5.52 -14.29 -7.32
N LEU A 59 -4.34 -14.24 -6.74
CA LEU A 59 -3.16 -13.66 -7.40
C LEU A 59 -2.35 -14.70 -8.17
N GLY A 60 -2.65 -15.98 -8.00
CA GLY A 60 -1.90 -17.04 -8.65
C GLY A 60 -0.46 -17.16 -8.18
N ILE A 61 -0.23 -16.94 -6.89
CA ILE A 61 1.12 -16.96 -6.33
C ILE A 61 1.22 -17.97 -5.19
N ASN A 62 2.44 -18.28 -4.80
CA ASN A 62 2.71 -19.24 -3.74
C ASN A 62 2.17 -18.75 -2.40
N PRO A 63 1.43 -19.58 -1.66
CA PRO A 63 0.91 -19.19 -0.33
C PRO A 63 2.00 -18.72 0.62
N ASN A 64 3.22 -19.27 0.51
CA ASN A 64 4.33 -18.85 1.37
C ASN A 64 4.73 -17.41 1.10
N THR A 65 4.55 -16.92 -0.12
CA THR A 65 4.82 -15.54 -0.48
C THR A 65 3.83 -14.60 0.22
N VAL A 66 2.55 -14.98 0.22
CA VAL A 66 1.53 -14.22 0.93
C VAL A 66 1.80 -14.24 2.42
N GLN A 67 2.14 -15.43 2.95
CA GLN A 67 2.45 -15.59 4.37
C GLN A 67 3.60 -14.66 4.79
N LYS A 68 4.64 -14.58 3.97
CA LYS A 68 5.80 -13.73 4.26
C LYS A 68 5.38 -12.25 4.29
N ALA A 69 4.58 -11.82 3.32
CA ALA A 69 4.11 -10.44 3.28
C ALA A 69 3.29 -10.10 4.52
N PHE A 70 2.35 -10.98 4.87
CA PHE A 70 1.48 -10.76 6.03
C PHE A 70 2.28 -10.75 7.33
N HIS A 71 3.26 -11.64 7.44
CA HIS A 71 4.11 -11.70 8.63
C HIS A 71 4.86 -10.38 8.84
N ILE A 72 5.41 -9.82 7.77
CA ILE A 72 6.13 -8.55 7.85
C ILE A 72 5.18 -7.41 8.24
N LEU A 73 3.98 -7.39 7.66
CA LEU A 73 2.99 -6.36 8.01
C LEU A 73 2.59 -6.46 9.48
N GLU A 74 2.48 -7.68 10.01
CA GLU A 74 2.19 -7.88 11.42
C GLU A 74 3.34 -7.39 12.30
N GLU A 75 4.57 -7.68 11.89
CA GLU A 75 5.75 -7.22 12.65
C GLU A 75 5.83 -5.69 12.67
N GLU A 76 5.37 -5.05 11.62
CA GLU A 76 5.36 -3.59 11.55
C GLU A 76 4.12 -2.98 12.18
N HIS A 77 3.29 -3.80 12.79
CA HIS A 77 2.06 -3.39 13.49
C HIS A 77 1.03 -2.72 12.58
N LEU A 78 1.05 -3.08 11.29
CA LEU A 78 0.09 -2.57 10.33
C LEU A 78 -1.10 -3.51 10.14
N MET A 79 -1.00 -4.70 10.69
CA MET A 79 -1.98 -5.73 10.53
C MET A 79 -2.01 -6.57 11.79
N GLU A 80 -3.18 -7.07 12.16
CA GLU A 80 -3.26 -8.02 13.26
C GLU A 80 -4.21 -9.16 12.91
N SER A 81 -3.85 -10.35 13.40
CA SER A 81 -4.68 -11.53 13.20
C SER A 81 -5.76 -11.55 14.26
N ARG A 82 -6.95 -11.93 13.84
CA ARG A 82 -8.09 -12.08 14.71
C ARG A 82 -8.53 -13.53 14.78
N THR A 83 -9.45 -13.79 15.68
CA THR A 83 -9.98 -15.13 15.86
C THR A 83 -10.54 -15.66 14.55
N GLY A 84 -10.27 -16.93 14.25
CA GLY A 84 -10.79 -17.57 13.06
C GLY A 84 -10.00 -17.27 11.80
N ALA A 85 -8.72 -17.01 11.92
CA ALA A 85 -7.81 -16.78 10.80
C ALA A 85 -8.10 -15.51 10.01
N LYS A 86 -8.88 -14.58 10.57
CA LYS A 86 -9.10 -13.29 9.95
C LYS A 86 -7.98 -12.35 10.30
N SER A 87 -7.63 -11.50 9.35
CA SER A 87 -6.62 -10.46 9.53
C SER A 87 -7.21 -9.12 9.17
N CYS A 88 -6.92 -8.11 9.98
CA CYS A 88 -7.44 -6.77 9.77
C CYS A 88 -6.33 -5.76 9.80
N MET A 89 -6.51 -4.68 9.05
CA MET A 89 -5.57 -3.56 9.08
C MET A 89 -5.66 -2.84 10.41
N THR A 90 -4.51 -2.43 10.91
CA THR A 90 -4.40 -1.65 12.14
C THR A 90 -3.67 -0.35 11.81
N LEU A 91 -4.44 0.71 11.61
CA LEU A 91 -3.91 1.98 11.13
C LEU A 91 -4.36 3.14 12.01
N PRO A 92 -3.96 3.16 13.31
CA PRO A 92 -4.27 4.32 14.13
C PRO A 92 -3.51 5.54 13.59
N PRO A 93 -3.97 6.76 13.89
CA PRO A 93 -3.42 7.97 13.28
C PRO A 93 -1.90 8.11 13.37
N ASP A 94 -1.32 7.77 14.52
CA ASP A 94 0.14 7.90 14.68
C ASP A 94 0.91 6.92 13.80
N ILE A 95 0.41 5.70 13.67
CA ILE A 95 1.03 4.68 12.82
C ILE A 95 0.89 5.10 11.35
N LEU A 96 -0.28 5.56 10.96
CA LEU A 96 -0.54 6.00 9.59
C LEU A 96 0.33 7.19 9.22
N ASP A 97 0.47 8.17 10.13
CA ASP A 97 1.32 9.33 9.88
C ASP A 97 2.79 8.93 9.71
N ALA A 98 3.27 8.00 10.54
CA ALA A 98 4.64 7.52 10.44
C ALA A 98 4.87 6.79 9.11
N LEU A 99 3.91 5.96 8.72
CA LEU A 99 3.98 5.22 7.47
C LEU A 99 4.01 6.16 6.28
N ARG A 100 3.15 7.17 6.31
CA ARG A 100 3.06 8.17 5.25
C ARG A 100 4.38 8.90 5.08
N ARG A 101 4.99 9.34 6.18
CA ARG A 101 6.29 10.02 6.12
C ARG A 101 7.37 9.12 5.55
N GLU A 102 7.39 7.87 5.96
CA GLU A 102 8.40 6.92 5.50
C GLU A 102 8.31 6.69 4.00
N VAL A 103 7.12 6.36 3.51
CA VAL A 103 6.91 6.04 2.10
C VAL A 103 7.16 7.27 1.21
N LEU A 104 6.66 8.44 1.62
CA LEU A 104 6.85 9.67 0.84
C LEU A 104 8.31 10.09 0.81
N SER A 105 9.02 9.95 1.94
CA SER A 105 10.43 10.29 1.99
C SER A 105 11.24 9.41 1.03
N ASP A 106 10.98 8.11 1.02
CA ASP A 106 11.67 7.18 0.13
C ASP A 106 11.41 7.50 -1.33
N GLU A 107 10.15 7.77 -1.68
CA GLU A 107 9.78 8.12 -3.06
C GLU A 107 10.45 9.42 -3.50
N LEU A 108 10.42 10.43 -2.64
CA LEU A 108 11.00 11.72 -2.98
C LEU A 108 12.52 11.66 -3.09
N CYS A 109 13.18 10.91 -2.20
CA CYS A 109 14.62 10.75 -2.27
C CYS A 109 15.03 10.02 -3.55
N THR A 110 14.28 8.99 -3.94
CA THR A 110 14.56 8.26 -5.16
C THR A 110 14.41 9.16 -6.38
N MET A 111 13.33 9.93 -6.43
CA MET A 111 13.07 10.85 -7.52
C MET A 111 14.15 11.93 -7.61
N ALA A 112 14.50 12.53 -6.48
CA ALA A 112 15.51 13.57 -6.45
C ALA A 112 16.86 13.04 -6.93
N ARG A 113 17.23 11.84 -6.49
CA ARG A 113 18.47 11.21 -6.91
C ARG A 113 18.49 10.99 -8.41
N THR A 114 17.40 10.47 -8.96
CA THR A 114 17.30 10.22 -10.41
C THR A 114 17.45 11.52 -11.20
N LEU A 115 16.76 12.56 -10.80
CA LEU A 115 16.83 13.85 -11.50
C LEU A 115 18.23 14.46 -11.43
N ARG A 116 18.89 14.34 -10.28
CA ARG A 116 20.26 14.82 -10.13
C ARG A 116 21.22 14.04 -11.03
N GLN A 117 21.06 12.73 -11.13
CA GLN A 117 21.90 11.89 -11.98
C GLN A 117 21.72 12.23 -13.45
N LEU A 118 20.56 12.74 -13.83
CA LEU A 118 20.27 13.17 -15.19
C LEU A 118 20.72 14.60 -15.46
N GLY A 119 21.32 15.25 -14.47
CA GLY A 119 21.82 16.62 -14.63
C GLY A 119 20.77 17.70 -14.54
N ILE A 120 19.60 17.37 -14.00
CA ILE A 120 18.50 18.33 -13.88
C ILE A 120 18.70 19.18 -12.63
N SER A 121 18.62 20.53 -12.80
CA SER A 121 18.72 21.44 -11.66
C SER A 121 17.46 21.38 -10.82
N LYS A 122 17.56 21.84 -9.58
CA LYS A 122 16.41 21.88 -8.67
C LYS A 122 15.28 22.72 -9.26
N GLU A 123 15.62 23.88 -9.82
CA GLU A 123 14.65 24.80 -10.41
C GLU A 123 13.90 24.16 -11.56
N GLU A 124 14.63 23.49 -12.43
CA GLU A 124 14.02 22.78 -13.55
C GLU A 124 13.18 21.61 -13.08
N ALA A 125 13.67 20.86 -12.09
CA ALA A 125 12.94 19.72 -11.52
C ALA A 125 11.58 20.15 -10.98
N LEU A 126 11.54 21.27 -10.26
CA LEU A 126 10.28 21.77 -9.70
C LEU A 126 9.29 22.16 -10.80
N ARG A 127 9.79 22.78 -11.88
CA ARG A 127 8.94 23.13 -13.02
C ARG A 127 8.37 21.88 -13.70
N LEU A 128 9.21 20.87 -13.90
CA LEU A 128 8.79 19.64 -14.54
C LEU A 128 7.77 18.89 -13.71
N ILE A 129 7.96 18.88 -12.41
CA ILE A 129 7.03 18.22 -11.48
C ILE A 129 5.68 18.95 -11.52
N GLU A 130 5.70 20.26 -11.51
CA GLU A 130 4.46 21.05 -11.57
C GLU A 130 3.70 20.78 -12.87
N GLN A 131 4.42 20.73 -13.99
CA GLN A 131 3.80 20.43 -15.28
C GLN A 131 3.21 19.03 -15.31
N ALA A 132 3.95 18.04 -14.83
CA ALA A 132 3.48 16.66 -14.79
C ALA A 132 2.25 16.52 -13.92
N TRP A 133 2.21 17.27 -12.81
CA TRP A 133 1.07 17.28 -11.92
C TRP A 133 -0.21 17.73 -12.62
N LYS A 134 -0.09 18.80 -13.41
CA LYS A 134 -1.23 19.32 -14.17
C LYS A 134 -1.72 18.33 -15.21
N GLU A 135 -0.79 17.61 -15.85
CA GLU A 135 -1.14 16.62 -16.86
C GLU A 135 -1.90 15.44 -16.24
N GLU A 136 -1.51 15.04 -15.03
CA GLU A 136 -2.21 13.97 -14.33
C GLU A 136 -3.61 14.38 -13.89
N GLU A 137 -3.82 15.65 -13.62
CA GLU A 137 -5.15 16.17 -13.25
C GLU A 137 -6.10 16.23 -14.43
N GLY A 138 -5.54 16.37 -15.62
CA GLY A 138 -6.31 16.39 -16.83
C GLY A 138 -6.65 15.00 -17.33
#